data_81ac6a52142d89cdfff06c6f3334e4ce
#
_entry.id   81ac6a52142d89cdfff06c6f3334e4ce
#
_cell.length_a   1.000
_cell.length_b   1.000
_cell.length_c   1.000
_cell.angle_alpha   90.00
_cell.angle_beta   90.00
_cell.angle_gamma   90.00
#
_symmetry.space_group_name_H-M   'P 1'
#
loop_
_entity.id
_entity.type
_entity.pdbx_description
1 polymer ?
#
loop_
_entity_poly.entity_id
_entity_poly.type
_entity_poly.pdbx_seq_one_letter_code
_entity_poly.pdbx_strand_id
1 'polypeptide(L)'
;MELYWTSRKTINGLKHFVVINQYELNKEVYLDFVSVLDDSICFTISKKVFDKSSKWIKGWNDNDRENIDINQYLEFKSSIRENKPHKIIFNENSLFNIS
;
A
#
# COMPACT_ATOMS: atom_id res chain seq x y z
N MET A 1 -7.79 7.42 -13.96
CA MET A 1 -7.72 7.23 -12.52
C MET A 1 -6.45 7.87 -11.96
N GLU A 2 -6.52 8.47 -10.77
CA GLU A 2 -5.32 8.96 -10.10
C GLU A 2 -4.40 7.79 -9.75
N LEU A 3 -3.11 7.93 -10.01
CA LEU A 3 -2.14 6.88 -9.72
C LEU A 3 -1.45 7.06 -8.38
N TYR A 4 -1.36 8.29 -7.87
CA TYR A 4 -0.61 8.61 -6.66
C TYR A 4 -1.53 8.73 -5.47
N TRP A 5 -1.26 7.97 -4.41
CA TRP A 5 -2.13 7.88 -3.25
C TRP A 5 -1.33 7.91 -1.95
N THR A 6 -1.94 8.52 -0.93
CA THR A 6 -1.41 8.50 0.44
C THR A 6 -2.38 7.71 1.31
N SER A 7 -1.85 6.71 2.00
CA SER A 7 -2.64 5.97 2.97
C SER A 7 -2.79 6.78 4.26
N ARG A 8 -3.99 6.86 4.82
CA ARG A 8 -4.21 7.54 6.09
C ARG A 8 -3.52 6.82 7.25
N LYS A 9 -3.35 5.51 7.13
CA LYS A 9 -2.59 4.71 8.09
C LYS A 9 -1.37 4.13 7.40
N THR A 10 -0.29 3.97 8.16
CA THR A 10 0.91 3.37 7.61
C THR A 10 0.67 1.92 7.22
N ILE A 11 1.29 1.52 6.12
CA ILE A 11 1.34 0.14 5.67
C ILE A 11 2.81 -0.26 5.70
N ASN A 12 3.17 -1.16 6.59
CA ASN A 12 4.56 -1.51 6.88
C ASN A 12 5.43 -0.26 7.14
N GLY A 13 4.84 0.75 7.79
CA GLY A 13 5.52 1.97 8.16
C GLY A 13 5.48 3.09 7.13
N LEU A 14 5.02 2.82 5.92
CA LEU A 14 5.04 3.78 4.81
C LEU A 14 3.63 4.21 4.42
N LYS A 15 3.51 5.38 3.81
CA LYS A 15 2.21 5.97 3.49
C LYS A 15 2.01 6.31 2.02
N HIS A 16 3.10 6.52 1.26
CA HIS A 16 3.00 7.01 -0.11
C HIS A 16 3.13 5.85 -1.10
N PHE A 17 2.13 5.72 -1.95
CA PHE A 17 2.03 4.59 -2.87
C PHE A 17 1.64 5.06 -4.27
N VAL A 18 1.98 4.24 -5.25
CA VAL A 18 1.59 4.44 -6.64
C VAL A 18 0.90 3.18 -7.17
N VAL A 19 -0.15 3.38 -7.94
CA VAL A 19 -0.82 2.28 -8.66
C VAL A 19 0.01 1.99 -9.91
N ILE A 20 0.56 0.79 -9.97
CA ILE A 20 1.41 0.38 -11.10
C ILE A 20 0.67 -0.51 -12.08
N ASN A 21 -0.48 -1.04 -11.70
CA ASN A 21 -1.23 -1.95 -12.55
C ASN A 21 -2.70 -1.93 -12.18
N GLN A 22 -3.55 -2.02 -13.19
CA GLN A 22 -4.98 -2.17 -13.03
C GLN A 22 -5.45 -3.23 -14.02
N TYR A 23 -6.16 -4.22 -13.53
CA TYR A 23 -6.60 -5.33 -14.37
C TYR A 23 -7.92 -5.89 -13.88
N GLU A 24 -8.59 -6.62 -14.76
CA GLU A 24 -9.84 -7.30 -14.46
C GLU A 24 -9.61 -8.81 -14.38
N LEU A 25 -10.15 -9.42 -13.35
CA LEU A 25 -10.11 -10.86 -13.16
C LEU A 25 -11.45 -11.30 -12.58
N ASN A 26 -12.12 -12.25 -13.24
CA ASN A 26 -13.42 -12.77 -12.81
C ASN A 26 -14.46 -11.65 -12.57
N LYS A 27 -14.49 -10.68 -13.49
CA LYS A 27 -15.40 -9.53 -13.46
C LYS A 27 -15.14 -8.56 -12.30
N GLU A 28 -14.01 -8.68 -11.63
CA GLU A 28 -13.57 -7.74 -10.61
C GLU A 28 -12.31 -7.03 -11.07
N VAL A 29 -12.23 -5.74 -10.75
CA VAL A 29 -11.05 -4.93 -11.07
C VAL A 29 -10.15 -4.89 -9.86
N TYR A 30 -8.85 -5.09 -10.09
CA TYR A 30 -7.82 -5.07 -9.05
C TYR A 30 -6.79 -3.99 -9.34
N LEU A 31 -6.25 -3.44 -8.28
CA LEU A 31 -5.20 -2.42 -8.33
C LEU A 31 -3.97 -2.95 -7.61
N ASP A 32 -2.84 -2.89 -8.30
CA ASP A 32 -1.54 -3.22 -7.69
C ASP A 32 -0.86 -1.92 -7.28
N PHE A 33 -0.50 -1.84 -6.01
CA PHE A 33 0.19 -0.69 -5.42
C PHE A 33 1.63 -1.05 -5.08
N VAL A 34 2.50 -0.08 -5.19
CA VAL A 34 3.87 -0.19 -4.72
C VAL A 34 4.24 1.05 -3.93
N SER A 35 5.03 0.88 -2.88
CA SER A 35 5.53 2.01 -2.11
C SER A 35 6.53 2.83 -2.93
N VAL A 36 6.43 4.14 -2.81
CA VAL A 36 7.36 5.07 -3.46
C VAL A 36 8.76 4.96 -2.88
N LEU A 37 8.87 4.68 -1.59
CA LEU A 37 10.14 4.63 -0.89
C LEU A 37 10.80 3.26 -0.93
N ASP A 38 10.02 2.20 -1.10
CA ASP A 38 10.55 0.84 -1.07
C ASP A 38 9.69 -0.06 -1.94
N ASP A 39 10.20 -0.42 -3.10
CA ASP A 39 9.47 -1.23 -4.08
C ASP A 39 9.27 -2.68 -3.65
N SER A 40 9.90 -3.12 -2.57
CA SER A 40 9.60 -4.43 -1.97
C SER A 40 8.26 -4.45 -1.25
N ILE A 41 7.69 -3.27 -0.97
CA ILE A 41 6.37 -3.16 -0.35
C ILE A 41 5.34 -2.94 -1.44
N CYS A 42 4.67 -4.00 -1.83
CA CYS A 42 3.61 -3.96 -2.83
C CYS A 42 2.45 -4.85 -2.40
N PHE A 43 1.25 -4.50 -2.86
CA PHE A 43 0.06 -5.24 -2.51
C PHE A 43 -1.03 -5.02 -3.56
N THR A 44 -2.05 -5.86 -3.51
CA THR A 44 -3.18 -5.80 -4.43
C THR A 44 -4.47 -5.56 -3.65
N ILE A 45 -5.28 -4.62 -4.10
CA ILE A 45 -6.60 -4.35 -3.52
C ILE A 45 -7.62 -4.37 -4.65
N SER A 46 -8.82 -4.92 -4.39
CA SER A 46 -9.89 -4.77 -5.35
C SER A 46 -10.32 -3.31 -5.43
N LYS A 47 -10.64 -2.84 -6.63
CA LYS A 47 -11.10 -1.47 -6.83
C LYS A 47 -12.37 -1.19 -6.05
N LYS A 48 -13.23 -2.18 -5.91
CA LYS A 48 -14.45 -2.08 -5.14
C LYS A 48 -14.20 -1.76 -3.67
N VAL A 49 -13.23 -2.44 -3.06
CA VAL A 49 -12.82 -2.17 -1.67
C VAL A 49 -12.13 -0.82 -1.57
N PHE A 50 -11.25 -0.53 -2.52
CA PHE A 50 -10.54 0.75 -2.56
C PHE A 50 -11.52 1.93 -2.64
N ASP A 51 -12.51 1.86 -3.52
CA ASP A 51 -13.49 2.94 -3.71
C ASP A 51 -14.38 3.17 -2.48
N LYS A 52 -14.66 2.10 -1.74
CA LYS A 52 -15.46 2.19 -0.51
C LYS A 52 -14.66 2.63 0.70
N SER A 53 -13.35 2.57 0.63
CA SER A 53 -12.49 2.90 1.75
C SER A 53 -12.33 4.40 1.88
N SER A 54 -12.34 4.90 3.10
CA SER A 54 -11.98 6.27 3.42
C SER A 54 -10.50 6.40 3.84
N LYS A 55 -9.71 5.34 3.63
CA LYS A 55 -8.32 5.28 4.10
C LYS A 55 -7.31 5.89 3.15
N TRP A 56 -7.73 6.32 1.98
CA TRP A 56 -6.83 6.81 0.95
C TRP A 56 -7.06 8.27 0.65
N ILE A 57 -5.97 9.02 0.54
CA ILE A 57 -5.98 10.42 0.14
C ILE A 57 -5.34 10.53 -1.23
N LYS A 58 -6.01 11.19 -2.14
CA LYS A 58 -5.53 11.39 -3.50
C LYS A 58 -4.24 12.20 -3.50
N GLY A 59 -3.27 11.73 -4.25
CA GLY A 59 -1.97 12.39 -4.37
C GLY A 59 -1.04 12.08 -3.20
N TRP A 60 0.15 12.66 -3.23
CA TRP A 60 1.11 12.55 -2.13
C TRP A 60 1.06 13.83 -1.32
N ASN A 61 0.72 13.69 -0.05
CA ASN A 61 0.63 14.82 0.85
C ASN A 61 1.99 15.03 1.52
N ASP A 62 2.65 16.15 1.25
CA ASP A 62 3.96 16.48 1.82
C ASP A 62 3.93 16.62 3.33
N ASN A 63 2.79 17.00 3.90
CA ASN A 63 2.64 17.11 5.34
C ASN A 63 2.74 15.76 6.05
N ASP A 64 2.63 14.66 5.32
CA ASP A 64 2.67 13.32 5.89
C ASP A 64 4.07 12.70 5.84
N ARG A 65 5.08 13.43 5.35
CA ARG A 65 6.45 12.91 5.29
C ARG A 65 6.98 12.49 6.65
N GLU A 66 6.59 13.22 7.69
CA GLU A 66 7.08 12.99 9.05
C GLU A 66 6.29 11.90 9.77
N ASN A 67 5.22 11.39 9.15
CA ASN A 67 4.34 10.41 9.75
C ASN A 67 4.66 8.97 9.34
N ILE A 68 5.87 8.73 8.88
CA ILE A 68 6.37 7.38 8.61
C ILE A 68 6.61 6.68 9.94
N ASP A 69 6.08 5.49 10.09
CA ASP A 69 6.36 4.66 11.25
C ASP A 69 7.67 3.88 11.01
N ILE A 70 8.76 4.47 11.41
CA ILE A 70 10.09 3.92 11.22
C ILE A 70 10.23 2.55 11.89
N ASN A 71 9.65 2.37 13.07
CA ASN A 71 9.75 1.10 13.79
C ASN A 71 9.02 -0.02 13.04
N GLN A 72 7.83 0.27 12.55
CA GLN A 72 7.08 -0.69 11.75
C GLN A 72 7.83 -1.04 10.47
N TYR A 73 8.40 -0.04 9.81
CA TYR A 73 9.16 -0.26 8.60
C TYR A 73 10.39 -1.12 8.84
N LEU A 74 11.15 -0.85 9.90
CA LEU A 74 12.34 -1.62 10.22
C LEU A 74 12.00 -3.06 10.61
N GLU A 75 10.90 -3.28 11.32
CA GLU A 75 10.41 -4.63 11.60
C GLU A 75 10.09 -5.38 10.32
N PHE A 76 9.42 -4.73 9.39
CA PHE A 76 9.13 -5.32 8.10
C PHE A 76 10.40 -5.71 7.36
N LYS A 77 11.38 -4.81 7.30
CA LYS A 77 12.64 -5.06 6.61
C LYS A 77 13.44 -6.19 7.26
N SER A 78 13.44 -6.26 8.58
CA SER A 78 14.15 -7.33 9.28
C SER A 78 13.50 -8.69 9.13
N SER A 79 12.20 -8.74 8.83
CA SER A 79 11.49 -10.00 8.58
C SER A 79 11.76 -10.55 7.18
N ILE A 80 12.23 -9.71 6.27
CA ILE A 80 12.58 -10.11 4.91
C ILE A 80 14.02 -10.58 4.91
N ARG A 81 14.24 -11.90 4.92
CA ARG A 81 15.60 -12.47 4.95
C ARG A 81 16.17 -12.76 3.57
N GLU A 82 15.38 -12.65 2.54
CA GLU A 82 15.80 -12.94 1.19
C GLU A 82 15.76 -11.66 0.33
N ASN A 83 16.76 -11.55 -0.55
CA ASN A 83 16.86 -10.43 -1.48
C ASN A 83 15.88 -10.54 -2.66
N LYS A 84 14.72 -11.09 -2.43
CA LYS A 84 13.68 -11.19 -3.44
C LYS A 84 12.64 -10.13 -3.22
N PRO A 85 12.16 -9.46 -4.29
CA PRO A 85 11.00 -8.61 -4.15
C PRO A 85 9.83 -9.47 -3.68
N HIS A 86 9.23 -9.10 -2.57
CA HIS A 86 8.09 -9.80 -2.02
C HIS A 86 6.83 -9.06 -2.43
N LYS A 87 6.01 -9.73 -3.21
CA LYS A 87 4.66 -9.25 -3.41
C LYS A 87 3.86 -9.66 -2.19
N ILE A 88 3.52 -8.70 -1.37
CA ILE A 88 2.72 -8.95 -0.18
C ILE A 88 1.26 -8.87 -0.58
N ILE A 89 0.57 -10.02 -0.49
CA ILE A 89 -0.87 -10.06 -0.71
C ILE A 89 -1.52 -9.89 0.65
N PHE A 90 -2.10 -8.71 0.88
CA PHE A 90 -2.85 -8.48 2.09
C PHE A 90 -4.28 -8.97 1.91
N ASN A 91 -4.82 -9.57 2.96
CA ASN A 91 -6.26 -9.69 3.08
C ASN A 91 -6.81 -8.26 3.18
N GLU A 92 -7.82 -7.95 2.38
CA GLU A 92 -8.39 -6.60 2.30
C GLU A 92 -8.82 -6.07 3.67
N ASN A 93 -9.37 -6.94 4.50
CA ASN A 93 -9.77 -6.56 5.85
C ASN A 93 -8.56 -6.26 6.74
N SER A 94 -7.50 -7.04 6.60
CA SER A 94 -6.27 -6.84 7.38
C SER A 94 -5.58 -5.55 7.02
N LEU A 95 -5.60 -5.16 5.74
CA LEU A 95 -4.95 -3.94 5.27
C LEU A 95 -5.51 -2.70 5.96
N PHE A 96 -6.83 -2.65 6.15
CA PHE A 96 -7.50 -1.49 6.74
C PHE A 96 -7.72 -1.61 8.24
N ASN A 97 -7.43 -2.75 8.82
CA ASN A 97 -7.51 -2.99 10.27
C ASN A 97 -6.16 -2.90 10.96
N ILE A 98 -5.11 -2.61 10.25
CA ILE A 98 -3.80 -2.33 10.84
C ILE A 98 -3.90 -0.98 11.54
N SER A 99 -3.95 -1.00 12.81
CA SER A 99 -4.06 0.20 13.63
C SER A 99 -2.75 0.47 14.36
#